data_b3f1f9407c3ee25035cecb49fcbc39ec
#
_entry.id   b3f1f9407c3ee25035cecb49fcbc39ec
#
_cell.length_a   1.000
_cell.length_b   1.000
_cell.length_c   1.000
_cell.angle_alpha   90.00
_cell.angle_beta   90.00
_cell.angle_gamma   90.00
#
_symmetry.space_group_name_H-M   'P 1'
#
loop_
_entity.id
_entity.type
_entity.pdbx_description
1 polymer ?
#
loop_
_entity_poly.entity_id
_entity_poly.type
_entity_poly.pdbx_seq_one_letter_code
_entity_poly.pdbx_strand_id
1 'polypeptide(L)'
;MSAGYAMGHHRTGDLQRLLTSARSLYGDTAPPELDLLEERLAEPLRLAIAGIVKAGKSTLLNAILGDRVAATDAGECTRLITWYRYASSPSVTAYSVDGAARRLPLKTSEGELTFDLDVPTESVERIEIGWPAPALTSLVVIDTPGIASLTPASAARTTGFLVPDETPPAADAMIYLLRRAHPSDLRFLEAFRDTAAGRSGTVNAVAVLSRADEIGSGRIDSLLSARRVAKRYEQEDSLDALALGVFPVAGLLAEGARTMTEPEFRALHELAGLERTEREGLLVSADRFVRLARLGALDEAGRKRLISRFGIFGIRLASSLIRTGLADVSDLTTEMTRQSGLSELLEFIERQFIGRTATLKTHGVLDGLEVVLRTHPVDDASQLEEEIERIRLMACELDELTLLAQARKRRLASVEDASTALRILGAEGLSVNERLGLPAEVDPHTLDQRLAEEIRNWRVRSHDRAHDRTASEATQVVLRSLERMRVRLQAGDPDPADSELGALDLDDRATPDVVLPRRPGDRAGEGAREQGEEGESDLSDQHLS
;
A
#
# COMPACT_ATOMS: atom_id res chain seq x y z
N MET A 1 21.28 18.52 1.50
CA MET A 1 20.61 18.13 0.23
C MET A 1 21.69 17.70 -0.80
N SER A 2 22.23 16.50 -0.82
CA SER A 2 23.03 16.10 -2.03
C SER A 2 23.69 14.71 -2.07
N ALA A 3 23.61 13.85 -1.10
CA ALA A 3 24.37 12.59 -1.17
C ALA A 3 23.50 11.30 -1.13
N GLY A 4 22.33 11.31 -0.51
CA GLY A 4 21.38 10.18 -0.53
C GLY A 4 20.69 9.95 -1.86
N TYR A 5 20.61 11.01 -2.60
CA TYR A 5 20.29 11.02 -4.03
C TYR A 5 21.32 10.24 -4.87
N ALA A 6 22.57 10.09 -4.40
CA ALA A 6 23.67 9.64 -5.26
C ALA A 6 23.68 8.13 -5.56
N MET A 7 23.30 7.24 -4.64
CA MET A 7 23.39 5.80 -4.90
C MET A 7 22.09 5.19 -5.48
N GLY A 8 20.92 5.69 -5.08
CA GLY A 8 19.69 5.50 -5.85
C GLY A 8 19.85 6.03 -7.26
N HIS A 9 20.51 7.18 -7.42
CA HIS A 9 20.85 7.76 -8.73
C HIS A 9 21.89 6.98 -9.52
N HIS A 10 22.91 6.37 -8.90
CA HIS A 10 23.86 5.53 -9.63
C HIS A 10 23.17 4.30 -10.21
N ARG A 11 22.31 3.62 -9.48
CA ARG A 11 21.57 2.46 -10.01
C ARG A 11 20.50 2.84 -11.02
N THR A 12 19.74 3.89 -10.73
CA THR A 12 18.79 4.43 -11.71
C THR A 12 19.54 4.86 -12.97
N GLY A 13 20.73 5.47 -12.83
CA GLY A 13 21.61 5.83 -13.95
C GLY A 13 22.14 4.61 -14.71
N ASP A 14 22.48 3.51 -14.03
CA ASP A 14 22.90 2.27 -14.68
C ASP A 14 21.76 1.65 -15.48
N LEU A 15 20.56 1.60 -14.90
CA LEU A 15 19.37 1.10 -15.59
C LEU A 15 18.93 2.00 -16.75
N GLN A 16 19.04 3.32 -16.60
CA GLN A 16 18.77 4.25 -17.70
C GLN A 16 19.75 4.05 -18.86
N ARG A 17 21.05 3.84 -18.56
CA ARG A 17 22.04 3.52 -19.59
C ARG A 17 21.73 2.19 -20.26
N LEU A 18 21.37 1.17 -19.50
CA LEU A 18 20.98 -0.14 -20.02
C LEU A 18 19.77 -0.04 -20.96
N LEU A 19 18.71 0.69 -20.57
CA LEU A 19 17.55 0.93 -21.42
C LEU A 19 17.90 1.74 -22.68
N THR A 20 18.79 2.73 -22.55
CA THR A 20 19.31 3.50 -23.70
C THR A 20 20.10 2.60 -24.65
N SER A 21 20.93 1.70 -24.12
CA SER A 21 21.68 0.70 -24.93
C SER A 21 20.71 -0.25 -25.64
N ALA A 22 19.69 -0.74 -24.94
CA ALA A 22 18.65 -1.57 -25.53
C ALA A 22 17.94 -0.84 -26.67
N ARG A 23 17.50 0.39 -26.46
CA ARG A 23 16.84 1.20 -27.49
C ARG A 23 17.75 1.43 -28.69
N SER A 24 19.02 1.70 -28.46
CA SER A 24 20.01 1.88 -29.54
C SER A 24 20.22 0.61 -30.36
N LEU A 25 20.18 -0.56 -29.72
CA LEU A 25 20.32 -1.86 -30.37
C LEU A 25 19.11 -2.15 -31.32
N TYR A 26 17.90 -1.82 -30.91
CA TYR A 26 16.72 -1.98 -31.74
C TYR A 26 16.54 -0.86 -32.81
N GLY A 27 17.09 0.32 -32.58
CA GLY A 27 16.96 1.47 -33.47
C GLY A 27 15.52 1.86 -33.74
N ASP A 28 15.15 2.04 -35.02
CA ASP A 28 13.78 2.41 -35.43
C ASP A 28 12.74 1.30 -35.22
N THR A 29 13.16 0.08 -34.89
CA THR A 29 12.28 -1.07 -34.61
C THR A 29 12.12 -1.32 -33.12
N ALA A 30 12.46 -0.35 -32.29
CA ALA A 30 12.36 -0.47 -30.84
C ALA A 30 10.93 -0.83 -30.40
N PRO A 31 10.76 -1.93 -29.66
CA PRO A 31 9.43 -2.35 -29.24
C PRO A 31 8.88 -1.41 -28.15
N PRO A 32 7.53 -1.18 -28.12
CA PRO A 32 6.90 -0.24 -27.19
C PRO A 32 7.08 -0.64 -25.72
N GLU A 33 7.41 -1.88 -25.45
CA GLU A 33 7.71 -2.38 -24.11
C GLU A 33 8.93 -1.67 -23.47
N LEU A 34 9.86 -1.15 -24.27
CA LEU A 34 10.98 -0.34 -23.76
C LEU A 34 10.48 0.99 -23.16
N ASP A 35 9.48 1.62 -23.80
CA ASP A 35 8.86 2.84 -23.26
C ASP A 35 8.19 2.57 -21.91
N LEU A 36 7.51 1.41 -21.78
CA LEU A 36 6.89 0.99 -20.52
C LEU A 36 7.91 0.75 -19.40
N LEU A 37 9.10 0.23 -19.74
CA LEU A 37 10.17 0.04 -18.75
C LEU A 37 10.82 1.37 -18.34
N GLU A 38 10.99 2.32 -19.25
CA GLU A 38 11.47 3.68 -18.95
C GLU A 38 10.47 4.42 -18.05
N GLU A 39 9.18 4.39 -18.39
CA GLU A 39 8.10 4.98 -17.57
C GLU A 39 8.09 4.37 -16.17
N ARG A 40 8.15 3.03 -16.08
CA ARG A 40 8.20 2.32 -14.81
C ARG A 40 9.40 2.73 -13.96
N LEU A 41 10.57 2.95 -14.54
CA LEU A 41 11.75 3.38 -13.81
C LEU A 41 11.60 4.79 -13.26
N ALA A 42 10.92 5.68 -13.97
CA ALA A 42 10.75 7.09 -13.60
C ALA A 42 9.66 7.33 -12.53
N GLU A 43 8.70 6.41 -12.39
CA GLU A 43 7.55 6.56 -11.50
C GLU A 43 7.83 6.11 -10.05
N PRO A 44 6.96 6.43 -9.07
CA PRO A 44 6.93 5.78 -7.77
C PRO A 44 6.71 4.26 -7.86
N LEU A 45 6.88 3.54 -6.75
CA LEU A 45 6.65 2.09 -6.69
C LEU A 45 5.20 1.75 -7.11
N ARG A 46 5.04 0.80 -8.03
CA ARG A 46 3.73 0.30 -8.47
C ARG A 46 3.28 -0.86 -7.58
N LEU A 47 2.29 -0.60 -6.71
CA LEU A 47 1.73 -1.57 -5.77
C LEU A 47 0.35 -2.04 -6.23
N ALA A 48 0.24 -3.29 -6.66
CA ALA A 48 -1.05 -3.87 -7.04
C ALA A 48 -1.82 -4.39 -5.82
N ILE A 49 -3.14 -4.21 -5.83
CA ILE A 49 -4.06 -4.82 -4.88
C ILE A 49 -4.89 -5.87 -5.62
N ALA A 50 -4.70 -7.14 -5.29
CA ALA A 50 -5.33 -8.27 -5.94
C ALA A 50 -6.07 -9.18 -4.93
N GLY A 51 -6.88 -10.09 -5.43
CA GLY A 51 -7.62 -11.06 -4.61
C GLY A 51 -9.00 -11.36 -5.17
N ILE A 52 -9.70 -12.29 -4.56
CA ILE A 52 -11.02 -12.74 -5.01
C ILE A 52 -12.07 -11.63 -4.97
N VAL A 53 -13.16 -11.82 -5.71
CA VAL A 53 -14.31 -10.90 -5.68
C VAL A 53 -14.85 -10.77 -4.25
N LYS A 54 -15.19 -9.54 -3.84
CA LYS A 54 -15.68 -9.21 -2.49
C LYS A 54 -14.69 -9.50 -1.35
N ALA A 55 -13.39 -9.58 -1.65
CA ALA A 55 -12.36 -9.69 -0.63
C ALA A 55 -12.15 -8.39 0.16
N GLY A 56 -12.64 -7.24 -0.32
CA GLY A 56 -12.46 -5.94 0.33
C GLY A 56 -11.29 -5.11 -0.23
N LYS A 57 -10.92 -5.32 -1.51
CA LYS A 57 -9.83 -4.59 -2.17
C LYS A 57 -10.03 -3.07 -2.14
N SER A 58 -11.14 -2.59 -2.66
CA SER A 58 -11.44 -1.15 -2.70
C SER A 58 -11.56 -0.54 -1.30
N THR A 59 -12.10 -1.29 -0.34
CA THR A 59 -12.15 -0.87 1.08
C THR A 59 -10.75 -0.73 1.68
N LEU A 60 -9.85 -1.69 1.41
CA LEU A 60 -8.46 -1.60 1.85
C LEU A 60 -7.73 -0.45 1.17
N LEU A 61 -7.96 -0.24 -0.12
CA LEU A 61 -7.40 0.87 -0.87
C LEU A 61 -7.82 2.22 -0.26
N ASN A 62 -9.12 2.42 0.00
CA ASN A 62 -9.62 3.62 0.67
C ASN A 62 -8.97 3.81 2.05
N ALA A 63 -8.80 2.72 2.81
CA ALA A 63 -8.10 2.76 4.09
C ALA A 63 -6.62 3.15 3.94
N ILE A 64 -5.91 2.69 2.92
CA ILE A 64 -4.53 3.08 2.63
C ILE A 64 -4.45 4.56 2.23
N LEU A 65 -5.34 5.02 1.36
CA LEU A 65 -5.36 6.42 0.92
C LEU A 65 -5.83 7.40 2.01
N GLY A 66 -6.62 6.91 2.98
CA GLY A 66 -7.28 7.76 3.98
C GLY A 66 -8.47 8.54 3.45
N ASP A 67 -8.95 8.20 2.25
CA ASP A 67 -10.05 8.83 1.54
C ASP A 67 -10.93 7.81 0.83
N ARG A 68 -12.22 8.14 0.60
CA ARG A 68 -13.18 7.28 -0.10
C ARG A 68 -13.18 7.54 -1.60
N VAL A 69 -12.13 7.13 -2.27
CA VAL A 69 -11.88 7.37 -3.70
C VAL A 69 -12.30 6.17 -4.56
N ALA A 70 -12.03 4.96 -4.07
CA ALA A 70 -12.40 3.73 -4.77
C ALA A 70 -13.86 3.37 -4.51
N ALA A 71 -14.60 3.07 -5.56
CA ALA A 71 -15.98 2.59 -5.44
C ALA A 71 -16.00 1.24 -4.71
N THR A 72 -16.75 1.17 -3.59
CA THR A 72 -16.86 -0.05 -2.77
C THR A 72 -18.02 -0.94 -3.20
N ASP A 73 -19.00 -0.40 -3.90
CA ASP A 73 -20.12 -1.16 -4.44
C ASP A 73 -19.81 -1.78 -5.81
N ALA A 74 -20.53 -2.85 -6.15
CA ALA A 74 -20.33 -3.67 -7.36
C ALA A 74 -20.71 -2.95 -8.68
N GLY A 75 -20.31 -1.68 -8.80
CA GLY A 75 -20.47 -0.88 -10.02
C GLY A 75 -19.54 -1.32 -11.15
N GLU A 76 -19.69 -0.72 -12.32
CA GLU A 76 -18.89 -1.02 -13.52
C GLU A 76 -17.39 -0.74 -13.30
N CYS A 77 -17.04 0.21 -12.42
CA CYS A 77 -15.67 0.59 -12.10
C CYS A 77 -14.84 -0.55 -11.48
N THR A 78 -15.46 -1.46 -10.70
CA THR A 78 -14.76 -2.62 -10.11
C THR A 78 -14.41 -3.72 -11.11
N ARG A 79 -14.80 -3.55 -12.38
CA ARG A 79 -14.48 -4.49 -13.48
C ARG A 79 -13.27 -4.04 -14.30
N LEU A 80 -12.76 -2.83 -14.07
CA LEU A 80 -11.63 -2.25 -14.80
C LEU A 80 -10.41 -2.17 -13.88
N ILE A 81 -9.24 -2.24 -14.49
CA ILE A 81 -7.98 -1.96 -13.80
C ILE A 81 -7.91 -0.46 -13.57
N THR A 82 -7.76 -0.05 -12.32
CA THR A 82 -7.76 1.37 -11.94
C THR A 82 -6.43 1.73 -11.28
N TRP A 83 -5.77 2.75 -11.81
CA TRP A 83 -4.52 3.28 -11.31
C TRP A 83 -4.77 4.53 -10.50
N TYR A 84 -4.20 4.61 -9.31
CA TYR A 84 -4.27 5.77 -8.43
C TYR A 84 -2.88 6.39 -8.35
N ARG A 85 -2.77 7.65 -8.77
CA ARG A 85 -1.53 8.43 -8.82
C ARG A 85 -1.67 9.71 -8.03
N TYR A 86 -0.56 10.23 -7.54
CA TYR A 86 -0.58 11.56 -6.93
C TYR A 86 -0.91 12.64 -7.96
N ALA A 87 -1.83 13.50 -7.59
CA ALA A 87 -2.13 14.72 -8.33
C ALA A 87 -2.58 15.80 -7.35
N SER A 88 -2.17 17.05 -7.55
CA SER A 88 -2.56 18.18 -6.70
C SER A 88 -4.07 18.52 -6.76
N SER A 89 -4.77 17.99 -7.73
CA SER A 89 -6.23 18.13 -7.88
C SER A 89 -6.84 16.83 -8.41
N PRO A 90 -8.04 16.44 -7.93
CA PRO A 90 -8.73 15.25 -8.39
C PRO A 90 -8.96 15.24 -9.91
N SER A 91 -8.69 14.10 -10.54
CA SER A 91 -8.91 13.90 -11.98
C SER A 91 -9.19 12.43 -12.29
N VAL A 92 -9.93 12.16 -13.36
CA VAL A 92 -10.14 10.79 -13.90
C VAL A 92 -9.89 10.82 -15.39
N THR A 93 -9.08 9.87 -15.86
CA THR A 93 -8.79 9.66 -17.28
C THR A 93 -9.05 8.18 -17.63
N ALA A 94 -9.82 7.93 -18.66
CA ALA A 94 -9.99 6.60 -19.24
C ALA A 94 -9.04 6.45 -20.43
N TYR A 95 -8.33 5.33 -20.47
CA TYR A 95 -7.49 4.93 -21.58
C TYR A 95 -8.18 3.79 -22.32
N SER A 96 -8.38 3.96 -23.62
CA SER A 96 -8.97 2.95 -24.48
C SER A 96 -7.90 1.95 -24.95
N VAL A 97 -8.34 0.77 -25.40
CA VAL A 97 -7.45 -0.28 -25.95
C VAL A 97 -6.66 0.20 -27.18
N ASP A 98 -7.16 1.20 -27.91
CA ASP A 98 -6.49 1.85 -29.04
C ASP A 98 -5.48 2.96 -28.62
N GLY A 99 -5.26 3.13 -27.31
CA GLY A 99 -4.33 4.11 -26.76
C GLY A 99 -4.91 5.53 -26.59
N ALA A 100 -6.17 5.78 -26.94
CA ALA A 100 -6.76 7.10 -26.77
C ALA A 100 -7.04 7.40 -25.29
N ALA A 101 -6.62 8.60 -24.82
CA ALA A 101 -6.87 9.09 -23.48
C ALA A 101 -8.06 10.05 -23.45
N ARG A 102 -9.02 9.82 -22.57
CA ARG A 102 -10.21 10.67 -22.41
C ARG A 102 -10.39 11.07 -20.94
N ARG A 103 -10.41 12.36 -20.66
CA ARG A 103 -10.74 12.88 -19.34
C ARG A 103 -12.24 12.78 -19.07
N LEU A 104 -12.60 12.21 -17.92
CA LEU A 104 -13.99 12.02 -17.48
C LEU A 104 -14.40 13.08 -16.47
N PRO A 105 -15.67 13.53 -16.49
CA PRO A 105 -16.18 14.46 -15.48
C PRO A 105 -16.31 13.75 -14.13
N LEU A 106 -15.72 14.37 -13.11
CA LEU A 106 -15.81 13.92 -11.73
C LEU A 106 -17.14 14.37 -11.13
N LYS A 107 -17.78 13.45 -10.41
CA LYS A 107 -18.95 13.71 -9.57
C LYS A 107 -18.64 13.21 -8.17
N THR A 108 -19.02 13.97 -7.15
CA THR A 108 -18.96 13.52 -5.76
C THR A 108 -20.39 13.36 -5.27
N SER A 109 -20.76 12.16 -4.85
CA SER A 109 -22.07 11.84 -4.28
C SER A 109 -21.87 11.19 -2.92
N GLU A 110 -22.48 11.75 -1.87
CA GLU A 110 -22.39 11.24 -0.48
C GLU A 110 -20.95 11.01 0.04
N GLY A 111 -19.98 11.79 -0.45
CA GLY A 111 -18.56 11.64 -0.10
C GLY A 111 -17.84 10.52 -0.83
N GLU A 112 -18.46 9.91 -1.83
CA GLU A 112 -17.84 8.94 -2.73
C GLU A 112 -17.57 9.55 -4.10
N LEU A 113 -16.43 9.18 -4.68
CA LEU A 113 -16.10 9.56 -6.06
C LEU A 113 -16.89 8.70 -7.03
N THR A 114 -17.60 9.37 -7.93
CA THR A 114 -18.33 8.69 -9.01
C THR A 114 -18.01 9.33 -10.36
N PHE A 115 -17.96 8.52 -11.40
CA PHE A 115 -17.82 8.96 -12.78
C PHE A 115 -18.61 8.03 -13.70
N ASP A 116 -19.10 8.57 -14.79
CA ASP A 116 -19.83 7.77 -15.79
C ASP A 116 -18.88 7.44 -16.94
N LEU A 117 -18.84 6.17 -17.31
CA LEU A 117 -18.19 5.72 -18.53
C LEU A 117 -19.22 5.82 -19.66
N ASP A 118 -19.02 6.79 -20.56
CA ASP A 118 -19.89 6.94 -21.75
C ASP A 118 -19.56 5.93 -22.86
N VAL A 119 -18.72 4.93 -22.56
CA VAL A 119 -18.24 3.91 -23.50
C VAL A 119 -18.32 2.52 -22.86
N PRO A 120 -18.45 1.45 -23.67
CA PRO A 120 -18.46 0.09 -23.15
C PRO A 120 -17.16 -0.23 -22.38
N THR A 121 -17.28 -0.93 -21.27
CA THR A 121 -16.13 -1.32 -20.42
C THR A 121 -15.10 -2.18 -21.16
N GLU A 122 -15.52 -2.87 -22.22
CA GLU A 122 -14.66 -3.71 -23.05
C GLU A 122 -13.68 -2.89 -23.91
N SER A 123 -14.04 -1.63 -24.23
CA SER A 123 -13.18 -0.72 -25.00
C SER A 123 -12.18 0.05 -24.12
N VAL A 124 -12.32 -0.06 -22.79
CA VAL A 124 -11.44 0.62 -21.84
C VAL A 124 -10.37 -0.36 -21.37
N GLU A 125 -9.11 0.03 -21.54
CA GLU A 125 -7.96 -0.72 -21.05
C GLU A 125 -7.78 -0.51 -19.55
N ARG A 126 -7.69 0.77 -19.12
CA ARG A 126 -7.53 1.17 -17.72
C ARG A 126 -8.16 2.53 -17.43
N ILE A 127 -8.42 2.74 -16.16
CA ILE A 127 -8.79 4.05 -15.60
C ILE A 127 -7.59 4.58 -14.80
N GLU A 128 -7.31 5.87 -14.91
CA GLU A 128 -6.32 6.54 -14.09
C GLU A 128 -6.99 7.64 -13.27
N ILE A 129 -6.83 7.57 -11.94
CA ILE A 129 -7.37 8.53 -10.97
C ILE A 129 -6.20 9.28 -10.34
N GLY A 130 -6.14 10.58 -10.64
CA GLY A 130 -5.24 11.50 -9.93
C GLY A 130 -5.90 11.97 -8.64
N TRP A 131 -5.21 11.80 -7.50
CA TRP A 131 -5.75 12.15 -6.17
C TRP A 131 -4.68 12.76 -5.26
N PRO A 132 -5.00 13.77 -4.42
CA PRO A 132 -4.02 14.43 -3.55
C PRO A 132 -3.80 13.69 -2.21
N ALA A 133 -3.68 12.35 -2.24
CA ALA A 133 -3.38 11.57 -1.05
C ALA A 133 -1.86 11.48 -0.82
N PRO A 134 -1.34 11.75 0.40
CA PRO A 134 0.09 11.67 0.70
C PRO A 134 0.72 10.32 0.34
N ALA A 135 0.02 9.20 0.58
CA ALA A 135 0.50 7.86 0.23
C ALA A 135 0.86 7.71 -1.26
N LEU A 136 0.21 8.46 -2.15
CA LEU A 136 0.46 8.40 -3.59
C LEU A 136 1.72 9.16 -4.04
N THR A 137 2.39 9.89 -3.16
CA THR A 137 3.67 10.53 -3.49
C THR A 137 4.79 9.50 -3.64
N SER A 138 4.73 8.40 -2.91
CA SER A 138 5.70 7.30 -2.94
C SER A 138 5.18 6.01 -3.59
N LEU A 139 3.86 5.94 -3.86
CA LEU A 139 3.20 4.78 -4.44
C LEU A 139 2.33 5.17 -5.64
N VAL A 140 2.33 4.32 -6.65
CA VAL A 140 1.22 4.19 -7.60
C VAL A 140 0.44 2.95 -7.18
N VAL A 141 -0.84 3.11 -6.79
CA VAL A 141 -1.66 1.97 -6.37
C VAL A 141 -2.54 1.51 -7.53
N ILE A 142 -2.55 0.20 -7.78
CA ILE A 142 -3.30 -0.42 -8.88
C ILE A 142 -4.38 -1.33 -8.28
N ASP A 143 -5.66 -0.91 -8.38
CA ASP A 143 -6.79 -1.78 -8.01
C ASP A 143 -7.15 -2.67 -9.19
N THR A 144 -7.20 -3.98 -8.94
CA THR A 144 -7.50 -4.96 -9.99
C THR A 144 -8.87 -5.56 -9.80
N PRO A 145 -9.57 -5.93 -10.91
CA PRO A 145 -10.77 -6.74 -10.84
C PRO A 145 -10.54 -8.03 -10.03
N GLY A 146 -11.60 -8.55 -9.41
CA GLY A 146 -11.47 -9.80 -8.65
C GLY A 146 -11.09 -10.99 -9.53
N ILE A 147 -10.05 -11.74 -9.15
CA ILE A 147 -9.48 -12.86 -9.92
C ILE A 147 -10.49 -13.98 -10.20
N ALA A 148 -11.45 -14.18 -9.31
CA ALA A 148 -12.57 -15.12 -9.50
C ALA A 148 -13.86 -14.35 -9.80
N SER A 149 -13.82 -13.35 -10.70
CA SER A 149 -15.03 -12.62 -11.09
C SER A 149 -16.02 -13.55 -11.83
N LEU A 150 -17.30 -13.24 -11.71
CA LEU A 150 -18.37 -14.01 -12.37
C LEU A 150 -18.24 -14.03 -13.91
N THR A 151 -17.43 -13.12 -14.46
CA THR A 151 -17.11 -13.07 -15.90
C THR A 151 -15.67 -13.57 -16.12
N PRO A 152 -15.48 -14.64 -16.90
CA PRO A 152 -14.15 -15.15 -17.25
C PRO A 152 -13.23 -14.08 -17.85
N ALA A 153 -13.80 -13.12 -18.58
CA ALA A 153 -13.07 -12.03 -19.20
C ALA A 153 -12.38 -11.09 -18.18
N SER A 154 -13.04 -10.75 -17.05
CA SER A 154 -12.42 -9.90 -16.01
C SER A 154 -11.32 -10.63 -15.25
N ALA A 155 -11.50 -11.93 -14.99
CA ALA A 155 -10.47 -12.75 -14.36
C ALA A 155 -9.25 -12.90 -15.27
N ALA A 156 -9.46 -13.17 -16.57
CA ALA A 156 -8.40 -13.25 -17.56
C ALA A 156 -7.64 -11.92 -17.71
N ARG A 157 -8.35 -10.77 -17.69
CA ARG A 157 -7.75 -9.44 -17.75
C ARG A 157 -6.82 -9.18 -16.56
N THR A 158 -7.26 -9.50 -15.35
CA THR A 158 -6.42 -9.34 -14.13
C THR A 158 -5.19 -10.25 -14.19
N THR A 159 -5.37 -11.50 -14.59
CA THR A 159 -4.27 -12.45 -14.71
C THR A 159 -3.30 -12.01 -15.79
N GLY A 160 -3.76 -11.66 -16.99
CA GLY A 160 -2.90 -11.19 -18.08
C GLY A 160 -2.19 -9.88 -17.78
N PHE A 161 -2.74 -9.04 -16.91
CA PHE A 161 -2.11 -7.80 -16.47
C PHE A 161 -1.02 -8.01 -15.41
N LEU A 162 -1.29 -8.84 -14.40
CA LEU A 162 -0.35 -9.08 -13.29
C LEU A 162 0.65 -10.20 -13.57
N VAL A 163 0.28 -11.15 -14.43
CA VAL A 163 1.04 -12.35 -14.78
C VAL A 163 1.08 -12.48 -16.30
N PRO A 164 1.67 -11.52 -17.01
CA PRO A 164 1.78 -11.59 -18.45
C PRO A 164 2.85 -12.62 -18.89
N ASP A 165 2.57 -13.33 -19.99
CA ASP A 165 3.54 -14.29 -20.56
C ASP A 165 4.56 -13.61 -21.48
N GLU A 166 4.16 -12.54 -22.18
CA GLU A 166 4.91 -11.92 -23.27
C GLU A 166 5.26 -10.43 -23.05
N THR A 167 4.77 -9.82 -21.99
CA THR A 167 5.04 -8.40 -21.68
C THR A 167 5.64 -8.26 -20.28
N PRO A 168 6.38 -7.17 -19.99
CA PRO A 168 6.86 -6.90 -18.64
C PRO A 168 5.72 -6.80 -17.62
N PRO A 169 5.89 -7.32 -16.38
CA PRO A 169 4.88 -7.19 -15.35
C PRO A 169 4.54 -5.73 -15.04
N ALA A 170 3.27 -5.41 -14.87
CA ALA A 170 2.83 -4.03 -14.66
C ALA A 170 3.07 -3.51 -13.23
N ALA A 171 3.22 -4.40 -12.23
CA ALA A 171 3.40 -4.07 -10.82
C ALA A 171 4.79 -4.46 -10.31
N ASP A 172 5.34 -3.66 -9.37
CA ASP A 172 6.60 -3.92 -8.67
C ASP A 172 6.40 -4.80 -7.44
N ALA A 173 5.26 -4.63 -6.77
CA ALA A 173 4.86 -5.39 -5.59
C ALA A 173 3.35 -5.61 -5.55
N MET A 174 2.89 -6.54 -4.72
CA MET A 174 1.48 -6.90 -4.63
C MET A 174 1.00 -7.09 -3.19
N ILE A 175 -0.20 -6.57 -2.90
CA ILE A 175 -1.02 -6.96 -1.74
C ILE A 175 -2.08 -7.93 -2.24
N TYR A 176 -2.05 -9.17 -1.73
CA TYR A 176 -3.03 -10.19 -2.08
C TYR A 176 -4.04 -10.42 -0.96
N LEU A 177 -5.31 -10.09 -1.20
CA LEU A 177 -6.38 -10.28 -0.22
C LEU A 177 -6.98 -11.68 -0.32
N LEU A 178 -6.97 -12.38 0.79
CA LEU A 178 -7.62 -13.67 0.97
C LEU A 178 -8.57 -13.66 2.18
N ARG A 179 -9.67 -14.39 2.11
CA ARG A 179 -10.55 -14.64 3.26
C ARG A 179 -10.20 -15.95 3.98
N ARG A 180 -9.73 -16.91 3.21
CA ARG A 180 -9.15 -18.19 3.61
C ARG A 180 -8.15 -18.58 2.54
N ALA A 181 -7.07 -19.24 2.92
CA ALA A 181 -6.15 -19.78 1.94
C ALA A 181 -6.84 -20.88 1.12
N HIS A 182 -6.93 -20.68 -0.19
CA HIS A 182 -7.54 -21.61 -1.13
C HIS A 182 -6.49 -21.99 -2.20
N PRO A 183 -6.50 -23.22 -2.75
CA PRO A 183 -5.53 -23.62 -3.77
C PRO A 183 -5.44 -22.71 -5.00
N SER A 184 -6.53 -22.01 -5.36
CA SER A 184 -6.53 -21.02 -6.45
C SER A 184 -5.72 -19.79 -6.10
N ASP A 185 -5.73 -19.36 -4.82
CA ASP A 185 -4.98 -18.19 -4.35
C ASP A 185 -3.48 -18.48 -4.41
N LEU A 186 -3.09 -19.69 -3.98
CA LEU A 186 -1.70 -20.15 -4.03
C LEU A 186 -1.17 -20.21 -5.46
N ARG A 187 -1.92 -20.80 -6.39
CA ARG A 187 -1.54 -20.87 -7.81
C ARG A 187 -1.37 -19.48 -8.44
N PHE A 188 -2.22 -18.53 -8.06
CA PHE A 188 -2.08 -17.17 -8.55
C PHE A 188 -0.82 -16.48 -7.99
N LEU A 189 -0.57 -16.63 -6.69
CA LEU A 189 0.64 -16.11 -6.06
C LEU A 189 1.91 -16.77 -6.62
N GLU A 190 1.88 -18.07 -6.91
CA GLU A 190 2.96 -18.79 -7.59
C GLU A 190 3.23 -18.19 -8.97
N ALA A 191 2.19 -18.03 -9.77
CA ALA A 191 2.31 -17.44 -11.10
C ALA A 191 2.84 -16.01 -11.04
N PHE A 192 2.36 -15.17 -10.10
CA PHE A 192 2.87 -13.82 -9.92
C PHE A 192 4.36 -13.81 -9.52
N ARG A 193 4.76 -14.65 -8.57
CA ARG A 193 6.16 -14.81 -8.20
C ARG A 193 7.02 -15.22 -9.39
N ASP A 194 6.55 -16.18 -10.18
CA ASP A 194 7.32 -16.74 -11.28
C ASP A 194 7.49 -15.75 -12.45
N THR A 195 6.54 -14.83 -12.64
CA THR A 195 6.65 -13.74 -13.63
C THR A 195 7.47 -12.55 -13.13
N ALA A 196 7.31 -12.18 -11.85
CA ALA A 196 8.02 -11.05 -11.27
C ALA A 196 9.47 -11.39 -10.89
N ALA A 197 9.76 -12.66 -10.71
CA ALA A 197 11.03 -13.13 -10.13
C ALA A 197 11.94 -13.79 -11.15
N GLY A 198 11.50 -14.00 -12.38
CA GLY A 198 12.31 -14.71 -13.35
C GLY A 198 12.89 -16.00 -12.72
N ARG A 199 14.21 -16.17 -12.78
CA ARG A 199 14.89 -17.32 -12.17
C ARG A 199 15.30 -17.12 -10.70
N SER A 200 15.06 -15.94 -10.10
CA SER A 200 15.62 -15.57 -8.79
C SER A 200 14.76 -15.96 -7.60
N GLY A 201 13.46 -16.28 -7.79
CA GLY A 201 12.56 -16.65 -6.69
C GLY A 201 12.30 -15.53 -5.68
N THR A 202 12.49 -14.27 -6.09
CA THR A 202 12.25 -13.10 -5.24
C THR A 202 10.77 -12.96 -4.95
N VAL A 203 10.41 -12.85 -3.67
CA VAL A 203 9.03 -12.65 -3.25
C VAL A 203 8.78 -11.16 -3.05
N ASN A 204 7.84 -10.61 -3.81
CA ASN A 204 7.41 -9.21 -3.77
C ASN A 204 5.91 -9.08 -3.49
N ALA A 205 5.31 -10.07 -2.83
CA ALA A 205 3.92 -10.08 -2.43
C ALA A 205 3.76 -10.14 -0.91
N VAL A 206 2.70 -9.53 -0.40
CA VAL A 206 2.22 -9.67 0.98
C VAL A 206 0.79 -10.16 0.97
N ALA A 207 0.44 -11.09 1.86
CA ALA A 207 -0.91 -11.60 2.01
C ALA A 207 -1.67 -10.81 3.08
N VAL A 208 -2.92 -10.46 2.79
CA VAL A 208 -3.84 -9.84 3.74
C VAL A 208 -4.99 -10.79 4.03
N LEU A 209 -5.09 -11.28 5.27
CA LEU A 209 -6.26 -11.97 5.76
C LEU A 209 -7.37 -10.94 5.99
N SER A 210 -8.20 -10.76 4.97
CA SER A 210 -9.24 -9.74 4.95
C SER A 210 -10.43 -10.10 5.83
N ARG A 211 -11.24 -9.08 6.22
CA ARG A 211 -12.39 -9.22 7.11
C ARG A 211 -12.04 -9.89 8.43
N ALA A 212 -10.94 -9.47 9.03
CA ALA A 212 -10.45 -10.00 10.29
C ALA A 212 -11.48 -9.88 11.43
N ASP A 213 -12.36 -8.89 11.36
CA ASP A 213 -13.48 -8.64 12.24
C ASP A 213 -14.61 -9.69 12.16
N GLU A 214 -14.73 -10.42 11.05
CA GLU A 214 -15.72 -11.50 10.86
C GLU A 214 -15.23 -12.86 11.41
N ILE A 215 -13.94 -13.02 11.69
CA ILE A 215 -13.36 -14.28 12.19
C ILE A 215 -13.86 -14.55 13.62
N GLY A 216 -14.37 -15.75 13.86
CA GLY A 216 -14.98 -16.08 15.17
C GLY A 216 -16.34 -15.45 15.39
N SER A 217 -17.10 -15.18 14.31
CA SER A 217 -18.48 -14.65 14.31
C SER A 217 -18.61 -13.20 14.81
N GLY A 218 -17.60 -12.35 14.55
CA GLY A 218 -17.67 -10.92 14.87
C GLY A 218 -17.70 -10.59 16.37
N ARG A 219 -17.11 -11.48 17.19
CA ARG A 219 -16.95 -11.23 18.63
C ARG A 219 -15.84 -10.21 18.87
N ILE A 220 -15.82 -9.64 20.07
CA ILE A 220 -14.81 -8.61 20.42
C ILE A 220 -13.37 -9.14 20.35
N ASP A 221 -13.18 -10.44 20.45
CA ASP A 221 -11.89 -11.14 20.30
C ASP A 221 -11.58 -11.64 18.86
N SER A 222 -12.40 -11.23 17.89
CA SER A 222 -12.23 -11.62 16.47
C SER A 222 -10.85 -11.29 15.93
N LEU A 223 -10.35 -10.08 16.22
CA LEU A 223 -9.02 -9.65 15.75
C LEU A 223 -7.88 -10.48 16.35
N LEU A 224 -8.00 -10.89 17.62
CA LEU A 224 -7.04 -11.82 18.24
C LEU A 224 -7.09 -13.21 17.58
N SER A 225 -8.29 -13.66 17.24
CA SER A 225 -8.48 -14.92 16.52
C SER A 225 -7.92 -14.84 15.10
N ALA A 226 -8.09 -13.71 14.42
CA ALA A 226 -7.51 -13.43 13.11
C ALA A 226 -5.98 -13.46 13.13
N ARG A 227 -5.34 -12.87 14.14
CA ARG A 227 -3.88 -12.94 14.34
C ARG A 227 -3.38 -14.38 14.51
N ARG A 228 -4.11 -15.22 15.25
CA ARG A 228 -3.76 -16.65 15.38
C ARG A 228 -3.87 -17.39 14.04
N VAL A 229 -4.89 -17.08 13.25
CA VAL A 229 -5.07 -17.67 11.91
C VAL A 229 -3.96 -17.21 10.96
N ALA A 230 -3.64 -15.91 10.95
CA ALA A 230 -2.55 -15.37 10.15
C ALA A 230 -1.21 -16.03 10.49
N LYS A 231 -0.88 -16.13 11.79
CA LYS A 231 0.34 -16.80 12.25
C LYS A 231 0.41 -18.27 11.83
N ARG A 232 -0.73 -18.97 11.81
CA ARG A 232 -0.78 -20.35 11.30
C ARG A 232 -0.49 -20.40 9.80
N TYR A 233 -1.07 -19.47 9.01
CA TYR A 233 -0.80 -19.40 7.57
C TYR A 233 0.66 -19.06 7.26
N GLU A 234 1.33 -18.25 8.07
CA GLU A 234 2.77 -18.02 7.97
C GLU A 234 3.62 -19.27 8.25
N GLN A 235 3.08 -20.26 8.95
CA GLN A 235 3.75 -21.52 9.26
C GLN A 235 3.41 -22.64 8.26
N GLU A 236 2.40 -22.45 7.42
CA GLU A 236 2.02 -23.40 6.37
C GLU A 236 2.96 -23.22 5.16
N ASP A 237 3.69 -24.29 4.79
CA ASP A 237 4.72 -24.29 3.74
C ASP A 237 4.27 -23.73 2.38
N SER A 238 2.95 -23.72 2.13
CA SER A 238 2.38 -23.27 0.86
C SER A 238 2.33 -21.76 0.69
N LEU A 239 1.96 -20.99 1.73
CA LEU A 239 1.83 -19.54 1.65
C LEU A 239 3.12 -18.82 2.03
N ASP A 240 3.90 -19.38 2.95
CA ASP A 240 5.19 -18.89 3.38
C ASP A 240 6.20 -18.70 2.22
N ALA A 241 6.07 -19.55 1.19
CA ALA A 241 6.90 -19.47 -0.01
C ALA A 241 6.51 -18.34 -0.98
N LEU A 242 5.32 -17.77 -0.83
CA LEU A 242 4.68 -16.93 -1.84
C LEU A 242 4.41 -15.51 -1.35
N ALA A 243 4.48 -15.27 -0.04
CA ALA A 243 4.25 -13.96 0.54
C ALA A 243 5.28 -13.63 1.64
N LEU A 244 5.69 -12.38 1.73
CA LEU A 244 6.61 -11.87 2.75
C LEU A 244 5.99 -11.78 4.15
N GLY A 245 4.68 -11.95 4.28
CA GLY A 245 3.95 -11.96 5.54
C GLY A 245 2.46 -12.14 5.34
N VAL A 246 1.74 -12.41 6.43
CA VAL A 246 0.27 -12.52 6.44
C VAL A 246 -0.30 -11.57 7.49
N PHE A 247 -0.97 -10.51 7.05
CA PHE A 247 -1.52 -9.47 7.92
C PHE A 247 -3.04 -9.60 8.04
N PRO A 248 -3.58 -9.81 9.23
CA PRO A 248 -5.02 -9.79 9.44
C PRO A 248 -5.52 -8.35 9.49
N VAL A 249 -6.37 -7.95 8.54
CA VAL A 249 -6.91 -6.59 8.45
C VAL A 249 -8.43 -6.58 8.43
N ALA A 250 -9.02 -5.79 9.32
CA ALA A 250 -10.43 -5.42 9.31
C ALA A 250 -10.61 -4.16 8.45
N GLY A 251 -10.70 -4.34 7.12
CA GLY A 251 -10.68 -3.24 6.16
C GLY A 251 -11.78 -2.20 6.39
N LEU A 252 -13.00 -2.63 6.69
CA LEU A 252 -14.11 -1.72 6.96
C LEU A 252 -13.88 -0.87 8.22
N LEU A 253 -13.32 -1.48 9.27
CA LEU A 253 -12.92 -0.75 10.48
C LEU A 253 -11.82 0.27 10.17
N ALA A 254 -10.82 -0.13 9.38
CA ALA A 254 -9.70 0.71 8.99
C ALA A 254 -10.15 1.91 8.14
N GLU A 255 -10.96 1.68 7.09
CA GLU A 255 -11.53 2.72 6.25
C GLU A 255 -12.40 3.68 7.09
N GLY A 256 -13.31 3.12 7.91
CA GLY A 256 -14.17 3.91 8.78
C GLY A 256 -13.38 4.79 9.75
N ALA A 257 -12.32 4.26 10.36
CA ALA A 257 -11.47 5.02 11.27
C ALA A 257 -10.75 6.18 10.55
N ARG A 258 -10.10 5.90 9.42
CA ARG A 258 -9.31 6.90 8.69
C ARG A 258 -10.14 7.98 7.99
N THR A 259 -11.42 7.71 7.75
CA THR A 259 -12.34 8.64 7.07
C THR A 259 -13.52 9.03 7.97
N MET A 260 -13.36 8.95 9.30
CA MET A 260 -14.42 9.26 10.27
C MET A 260 -14.80 10.73 10.19
N THR A 261 -16.09 10.98 10.10
CA THR A 261 -16.65 12.34 10.12
C THR A 261 -17.10 12.73 11.53
N GLU A 262 -17.14 14.02 11.79
CA GLU A 262 -17.60 14.56 13.08
C GLU A 262 -19.04 14.12 13.46
N PRO A 263 -20.03 14.03 12.55
CA PRO A 263 -21.33 13.47 12.88
C PRO A 263 -21.29 11.99 13.28
N GLU A 264 -20.43 11.19 12.64
CA GLU A 264 -20.25 9.77 12.98
C GLU A 264 -19.63 9.61 14.36
N PHE A 265 -18.60 10.40 14.67
CA PHE A 265 -17.99 10.42 16.01
C PHE A 265 -19.00 10.76 17.09
N ARG A 266 -19.80 11.84 16.91
CA ARG A 266 -20.83 12.22 17.88
C ARG A 266 -21.84 11.10 18.11
N ALA A 267 -22.26 10.41 17.06
CA ALA A 267 -23.17 9.28 17.17
C ALA A 267 -22.58 8.11 17.97
N LEU A 268 -21.29 7.80 17.73
CA LEU A 268 -20.58 6.78 18.48
C LEU A 268 -20.37 7.17 19.95
N HIS A 269 -20.11 8.44 20.21
CA HIS A 269 -19.96 8.98 21.56
C HIS A 269 -21.30 8.93 22.33
N GLU A 270 -22.41 9.30 21.69
CA GLU A 270 -23.75 9.20 22.27
C GLU A 270 -24.11 7.75 22.60
N LEU A 271 -23.84 6.81 21.67
CA LEU A 271 -24.03 5.38 21.90
C LEU A 271 -23.20 4.86 23.08
N ALA A 272 -21.96 5.32 23.22
CA ALA A 272 -21.08 4.94 24.33
C ALA A 272 -21.61 5.42 25.69
N GLY A 273 -22.32 6.56 25.71
CA GLY A 273 -22.94 7.14 26.90
C GLY A 273 -24.22 6.44 27.38
N LEU A 274 -24.82 5.57 26.56
CA LEU A 274 -26.05 4.84 26.95
C LEU A 274 -25.78 3.88 28.12
N GLU A 275 -26.84 3.59 28.88
CA GLU A 275 -26.79 2.55 29.91
C GLU A 275 -26.36 1.20 29.32
N ARG A 276 -25.62 0.40 30.10
CA ARG A 276 -25.01 -0.84 29.65
C ARG A 276 -26.02 -1.80 29.01
N THR A 277 -27.17 -2.02 29.68
CA THR A 277 -28.21 -2.96 29.21
C THR A 277 -28.83 -2.50 27.90
N GLU A 278 -29.07 -1.21 27.74
CA GLU A 278 -29.61 -0.61 26.54
C GLU A 278 -28.62 -0.74 25.38
N ARG A 279 -27.39 -0.30 25.59
CA ARG A 279 -26.32 -0.37 24.60
C ARG A 279 -26.04 -1.80 24.14
N GLU A 280 -25.85 -2.75 25.08
CA GLU A 280 -25.62 -4.15 24.74
C GLU A 280 -26.82 -4.73 23.99
N GLY A 281 -28.05 -4.36 24.37
CA GLY A 281 -29.24 -4.76 23.66
C GLY A 281 -29.32 -4.25 22.21
N LEU A 282 -28.88 -3.04 21.95
CA LEU A 282 -28.84 -2.46 20.60
C LEU A 282 -27.73 -3.11 19.74
N LEU A 283 -26.60 -3.43 20.33
CA LEU A 283 -25.44 -3.97 19.66
C LEU A 283 -25.46 -5.50 19.47
N VAL A 284 -26.57 -6.17 19.75
CA VAL A 284 -26.72 -7.63 19.50
C VAL A 284 -26.60 -7.94 18.00
N SER A 285 -27.21 -7.13 17.13
CA SER A 285 -27.14 -7.30 15.68
C SER A 285 -27.26 -5.97 14.94
N ALA A 286 -26.76 -5.92 13.69
CA ALA A 286 -26.88 -4.77 12.82
C ALA A 286 -28.36 -4.36 12.60
N ASP A 287 -29.25 -5.32 12.33
CA ASP A 287 -30.68 -5.06 12.13
C ASP A 287 -31.33 -4.41 13.38
N ARG A 288 -30.95 -4.90 14.55
CA ARG A 288 -31.46 -4.36 15.81
C ARG A 288 -30.98 -2.94 16.06
N PHE A 289 -29.70 -2.67 15.80
CA PHE A 289 -29.13 -1.33 15.86
C PHE A 289 -29.85 -0.36 14.92
N VAL A 290 -30.06 -0.75 13.66
CA VAL A 290 -30.72 0.10 12.66
C VAL A 290 -32.15 0.42 13.05
N ARG A 291 -32.92 -0.56 13.55
CA ARG A 291 -34.36 -0.40 13.81
C ARG A 291 -34.67 0.25 15.17
N LEU A 292 -33.90 -0.07 16.21
CA LEU A 292 -34.27 0.25 17.60
C LEU A 292 -33.40 1.35 18.22
N ALA A 293 -32.19 1.63 17.70
CA ALA A 293 -31.33 2.66 18.27
C ALA A 293 -32.00 4.05 18.13
N ARG A 294 -32.02 4.80 19.23
CA ARG A 294 -32.39 6.21 19.26
C ARG A 294 -31.15 6.98 19.65
N LEU A 295 -30.46 7.52 18.64
CA LEU A 295 -29.20 8.24 18.80
C LEU A 295 -29.39 9.68 18.31
N GLY A 296 -29.80 10.56 19.21
CA GLY A 296 -29.97 11.98 18.95
C GLY A 296 -30.74 12.29 17.67
N ALA A 297 -30.07 12.99 16.74
CA ALA A 297 -30.65 13.36 15.45
C ALA A 297 -30.47 12.27 14.35
N LEU A 298 -29.85 11.11 14.66
CA LEU A 298 -29.64 10.05 13.66
C LEU A 298 -30.94 9.31 13.35
N ASP A 299 -31.43 9.51 12.14
CA ASP A 299 -32.55 8.75 11.60
C ASP A 299 -32.14 7.31 11.25
N GLU A 300 -33.09 6.52 10.74
CA GLU A 300 -32.81 5.14 10.31
C GLU A 300 -31.76 5.08 9.19
N ALA A 301 -31.79 6.02 8.25
CA ALA A 301 -30.83 6.10 7.14
C ALA A 301 -29.41 6.40 7.66
N GLY A 302 -29.28 7.31 8.62
CA GLY A 302 -28.01 7.60 9.30
C GLY A 302 -27.44 6.39 10.03
N ARG A 303 -28.30 5.61 10.73
CA ARG A 303 -27.88 4.36 11.38
C ARG A 303 -27.47 3.27 10.38
N LYS A 304 -28.16 3.16 9.25
CA LYS A 304 -27.75 2.27 8.15
C LYS A 304 -26.37 2.67 7.60
N ARG A 305 -26.15 3.97 7.38
CA ARG A 305 -24.82 4.48 6.95
C ARG A 305 -23.75 4.14 7.98
N LEU A 306 -23.99 4.33 9.28
CA LEU A 306 -23.03 4.00 10.33
C LEU A 306 -22.67 2.51 10.32
N ILE A 307 -23.65 1.61 10.13
CA ILE A 307 -23.40 0.17 9.97
C ILE A 307 -22.61 -0.14 8.70
N SER A 308 -22.91 0.49 7.56
CA SER A 308 -22.17 0.26 6.31
C SER A 308 -20.73 0.72 6.39
N ARG A 309 -20.46 1.77 7.19
CA ARG A 309 -19.14 2.38 7.38
C ARG A 309 -18.24 1.62 8.36
N PHE A 310 -18.77 1.17 9.46
CA PHE A 310 -17.99 0.59 10.57
C PHE A 310 -18.30 -0.89 10.82
N GLY A 311 -19.36 -1.40 10.27
CA GLY A 311 -19.90 -2.69 10.67
C GLY A 311 -20.35 -2.70 12.13
N ILE A 312 -21.03 -3.74 12.55
CA ILE A 312 -21.44 -3.89 13.97
C ILE A 312 -20.22 -4.06 14.90
N PHE A 313 -19.14 -4.69 14.39
CA PHE A 313 -17.89 -4.87 15.12
C PHE A 313 -17.23 -3.52 15.41
N GLY A 314 -17.06 -2.67 14.40
CA GLY A 314 -16.44 -1.35 14.56
C GLY A 314 -17.20 -0.43 15.50
N ILE A 315 -18.55 -0.46 15.44
CA ILE A 315 -19.40 0.30 16.35
C ILE A 315 -19.23 -0.20 17.80
N ARG A 316 -19.18 -1.51 18.03
CA ARG A 316 -18.91 -2.09 19.36
C ARG A 316 -17.54 -1.68 19.89
N LEU A 317 -16.53 -1.76 19.03
CA LEU A 317 -15.17 -1.40 19.38
C LEU A 317 -15.07 0.08 19.74
N ALA A 318 -15.54 0.98 18.87
CA ALA A 318 -15.55 2.42 19.12
C ALA A 318 -16.27 2.78 20.43
N SER A 319 -17.48 2.22 20.65
CA SER A 319 -18.20 2.43 21.90
C SER A 319 -17.41 1.94 23.13
N SER A 320 -16.67 0.84 23.02
CA SER A 320 -15.83 0.33 24.10
C SER A 320 -14.64 1.25 24.37
N LEU A 321 -13.96 1.70 23.32
CA LEU A 321 -12.79 2.58 23.40
C LEU A 321 -13.14 3.95 24.00
N ILE A 322 -14.25 4.56 23.58
CA ILE A 322 -14.74 5.81 24.16
C ILE A 322 -15.00 5.64 25.67
N ARG A 323 -15.58 4.54 26.09
CA ARG A 323 -15.85 4.25 27.51
C ARG A 323 -14.58 4.00 28.33
N THR A 324 -13.49 3.60 27.71
CA THR A 324 -12.17 3.46 28.37
C THR A 324 -11.39 4.77 28.46
N GLY A 325 -11.99 5.88 27.96
CA GLY A 325 -11.44 7.23 28.11
C GLY A 325 -10.93 7.87 26.83
N LEU A 326 -11.04 7.20 25.66
CA LEU A 326 -10.68 7.80 24.38
C LEU A 326 -11.83 8.69 23.89
N ALA A 327 -11.88 9.92 24.40
CA ALA A 327 -12.96 10.87 24.14
C ALA A 327 -12.67 11.85 23.01
N ASP A 328 -11.47 11.85 22.46
CA ASP A 328 -11.04 12.66 21.32
C ASP A 328 -11.11 11.86 20.02
N VAL A 329 -11.49 12.54 18.93
CA VAL A 329 -11.60 11.92 17.58
C VAL A 329 -10.26 11.35 17.14
N SER A 330 -9.18 12.10 17.37
CA SER A 330 -7.83 11.74 16.97
C SER A 330 -7.37 10.47 17.64
N ASP A 331 -7.50 10.40 18.97
CA ASP A 331 -7.11 9.24 19.76
C ASP A 331 -7.94 8.00 19.40
N LEU A 332 -9.27 8.20 19.25
CA LEU A 332 -10.19 7.12 18.87
C LEU A 332 -9.82 6.52 17.50
N THR A 333 -9.64 7.36 16.50
CA THR A 333 -9.35 6.91 15.12
C THR A 333 -7.96 6.29 15.02
N THR A 334 -6.96 6.79 15.74
CA THR A 334 -5.62 6.20 15.85
C THR A 334 -5.70 4.80 16.43
N GLU A 335 -6.38 4.63 17.56
CA GLU A 335 -6.49 3.33 18.20
C GLU A 335 -7.35 2.34 17.38
N MET A 336 -8.44 2.81 16.74
CA MET A 336 -9.22 1.96 15.83
C MET A 336 -8.40 1.52 14.63
N THR A 337 -7.59 2.42 14.03
CA THR A 337 -6.69 2.10 12.91
C THR A 337 -5.66 1.08 13.35
N ARG A 338 -5.02 1.27 14.50
CA ARG A 338 -4.06 0.32 15.06
C ARG A 338 -4.69 -1.06 15.30
N GLN A 339 -5.87 -1.11 15.92
CA GLN A 339 -6.56 -2.38 16.19
C GLN A 339 -7.04 -3.07 14.91
N SER A 340 -7.37 -2.32 13.87
CA SER A 340 -7.78 -2.91 12.58
C SER A 340 -6.69 -3.75 11.90
N GLY A 341 -5.44 -3.62 12.31
CA GLY A 341 -4.26 -4.24 11.69
C GLY A 341 -3.69 -3.44 10.51
N LEU A 342 -4.30 -2.29 10.16
CA LEU A 342 -3.83 -1.47 9.05
C LEU A 342 -2.46 -0.86 9.33
N SER A 343 -2.20 -0.36 10.54
CA SER A 343 -0.91 0.23 10.91
C SER A 343 0.24 -0.76 10.69
N GLU A 344 0.09 -2.00 11.15
CA GLU A 344 1.09 -3.06 10.96
C GLU A 344 1.35 -3.35 9.47
N LEU A 345 0.29 -3.32 8.64
CA LEU A 345 0.42 -3.50 7.19
C LEU A 345 1.12 -2.30 6.53
N LEU A 346 0.77 -1.06 6.89
CA LEU A 346 1.39 0.15 6.34
C LEU A 346 2.87 0.24 6.68
N GLU A 347 3.25 -0.02 7.93
CA GLU A 347 4.65 -0.11 8.35
C GLU A 347 5.43 -1.18 7.58
N PHE A 348 4.78 -2.31 7.28
CA PHE A 348 5.39 -3.36 6.46
C PHE A 348 5.61 -2.88 5.02
N ILE A 349 4.60 -2.24 4.40
CA ILE A 349 4.69 -1.71 3.04
C ILE A 349 5.81 -0.68 2.96
N GLU A 350 5.88 0.23 3.93
CA GLU A 350 6.91 1.25 4.00
C GLU A 350 8.31 0.62 4.07
N ARG A 351 8.53 -0.28 5.02
CA ARG A 351 9.85 -0.91 5.22
C ARG A 351 10.23 -1.85 4.09
N GLN A 352 9.34 -2.70 3.62
CA GLN A 352 9.71 -3.79 2.71
C GLN A 352 9.50 -3.46 1.24
N PHE A 353 8.59 -2.56 0.90
CA PHE A 353 8.34 -2.19 -0.49
C PHE A 353 8.88 -0.80 -0.81
N ILE A 354 8.43 0.25 -0.11
CA ILE A 354 8.87 1.63 -0.40
C ILE A 354 10.37 1.77 -0.13
N GLY A 355 10.86 1.34 1.02
CA GLY A 355 12.28 1.39 1.37
C GLY A 355 13.19 0.55 0.45
N ARG A 356 12.62 -0.35 -0.37
CA ARG A 356 13.34 -1.16 -1.36
C ARG A 356 12.94 -0.86 -2.80
N THR A 357 12.34 0.30 -3.05
CA THR A 357 11.86 0.70 -4.39
C THR A 357 12.93 0.54 -5.46
N ALA A 358 14.16 1.01 -5.22
CA ALA A 358 15.25 0.89 -6.16
C ALA A 358 15.57 -0.57 -6.50
N THR A 359 15.55 -1.46 -5.51
CA THR A 359 15.80 -2.90 -5.70
C THR A 359 14.69 -3.57 -6.50
N LEU A 360 13.42 -3.32 -6.15
CA LEU A 360 12.25 -3.90 -6.83
C LEU A 360 12.17 -3.41 -8.27
N LYS A 361 12.45 -2.14 -8.52
CA LYS A 361 12.50 -1.58 -9.89
C LYS A 361 13.66 -2.14 -10.70
N THR A 362 14.84 -2.28 -10.09
CA THR A 362 15.98 -2.93 -10.76
C THR A 362 15.59 -4.32 -11.26
N HIS A 363 14.98 -5.11 -10.38
CA HIS A 363 14.50 -6.44 -10.74
C HIS A 363 13.49 -6.38 -11.89
N GLY A 364 12.45 -5.55 -11.74
CA GLY A 364 11.41 -5.45 -12.76
C GLY A 364 11.90 -4.97 -14.13
N VAL A 365 12.90 -4.09 -14.16
CA VAL A 365 13.50 -3.63 -15.44
C VAL A 365 14.37 -4.72 -16.06
N LEU A 366 15.21 -5.42 -15.27
CA LEU A 366 16.04 -6.50 -15.78
C LEU A 366 15.20 -7.66 -16.33
N ASP A 367 14.19 -8.08 -15.60
CA ASP A 367 13.28 -9.14 -16.06
C ASP A 367 12.46 -8.70 -17.27
N GLY A 368 12.01 -7.43 -17.28
CA GLY A 368 11.31 -6.86 -18.43
C GLY A 368 12.18 -6.84 -19.69
N LEU A 369 13.46 -6.48 -19.58
CA LEU A 369 14.40 -6.53 -20.71
C LEU A 369 14.63 -7.96 -21.22
N GLU A 370 14.73 -8.95 -20.33
CA GLU A 370 14.81 -10.35 -20.76
C GLU A 370 13.54 -10.82 -21.51
N VAL A 371 12.37 -10.34 -21.07
CA VAL A 371 11.12 -10.60 -21.81
C VAL A 371 11.20 -9.97 -23.18
N VAL A 372 11.61 -8.70 -23.28
CA VAL A 372 11.74 -7.99 -24.58
C VAL A 372 12.71 -8.71 -25.51
N LEU A 373 13.89 -9.10 -25.04
CA LEU A 373 14.88 -9.83 -25.84
C LEU A 373 14.35 -11.18 -26.33
N ARG A 374 13.54 -11.85 -25.53
CA ARG A 374 12.94 -13.14 -25.89
C ARG A 374 11.81 -12.99 -26.91
N THR A 375 10.95 -11.97 -26.77
CA THR A 375 9.78 -11.76 -27.63
C THR A 375 10.14 -11.02 -28.92
N HIS A 376 11.15 -10.18 -28.87
CA HIS A 376 11.68 -9.40 -30.00
C HIS A 376 13.17 -9.69 -30.20
N PRO A 377 13.55 -10.89 -30.67
CA PRO A 377 14.97 -11.24 -30.83
C PRO A 377 15.65 -10.29 -31.82
N VAL A 378 16.87 -9.87 -31.48
CA VAL A 378 17.69 -8.97 -32.26
C VAL A 378 19.10 -9.51 -32.36
N ASP A 379 19.75 -9.28 -33.49
CA ASP A 379 21.15 -9.65 -33.68
C ASP A 379 22.08 -8.80 -32.76
N ASP A 380 23.16 -9.36 -32.30
CA ASP A 380 24.17 -8.73 -31.42
C ASP A 380 23.68 -8.36 -30.01
N ALA A 381 22.65 -9.08 -29.47
CA ALA A 381 22.16 -8.89 -28.11
C ALA A 381 23.15 -9.24 -26.99
N SER A 382 24.25 -9.95 -27.30
CA SER A 382 25.19 -10.52 -26.31
C SER A 382 25.77 -9.49 -25.35
N GLN A 383 26.08 -8.28 -25.81
CA GLN A 383 26.61 -7.22 -24.95
C GLN A 383 25.57 -6.72 -23.97
N LEU A 384 24.30 -6.62 -24.40
CA LEU A 384 23.17 -6.22 -23.55
C LEU A 384 22.88 -7.31 -22.51
N GLU A 385 22.89 -8.58 -22.90
CA GLU A 385 22.73 -9.73 -22.00
C GLU A 385 23.83 -9.79 -20.93
N GLU A 386 25.10 -9.56 -21.32
CA GLU A 386 26.24 -9.48 -20.39
C GLU A 386 26.06 -8.32 -19.39
N GLU A 387 25.55 -7.18 -19.84
CA GLU A 387 25.31 -6.02 -18.98
C GLU A 387 24.14 -6.27 -18.01
N ILE A 388 23.04 -6.89 -18.46
CA ILE A 388 21.93 -7.35 -17.61
C ILE A 388 22.45 -8.27 -16.51
N GLU A 389 23.23 -9.29 -16.86
CA GLU A 389 23.77 -10.24 -15.90
C GLU A 389 24.76 -9.59 -14.92
N ARG A 390 25.59 -8.66 -15.39
CA ARG A 390 26.51 -7.89 -14.55
C ARG A 390 25.76 -7.07 -13.51
N ILE A 391 24.69 -6.34 -13.89
CA ILE A 391 23.88 -5.55 -12.95
C ILE A 391 23.17 -6.49 -11.98
N ARG A 392 22.64 -7.62 -12.43
CA ARG A 392 21.99 -8.64 -11.59
C ARG A 392 22.94 -9.19 -10.52
N LEU A 393 24.17 -9.54 -10.90
CA LEU A 393 25.18 -10.03 -9.96
C LEU A 393 25.60 -8.97 -8.91
N MET A 394 25.55 -7.68 -9.29
CA MET A 394 25.85 -6.58 -8.36
C MET A 394 24.66 -6.22 -7.45
N ALA A 395 23.46 -6.67 -7.78
CA ALA A 395 22.23 -6.36 -7.02
C ALA A 395 22.03 -7.34 -5.85
N CYS A 396 22.99 -7.40 -4.92
CA CYS A 396 22.94 -8.31 -3.75
C CYS A 396 21.67 -8.15 -2.87
N GLU A 397 20.97 -7.00 -2.95
CA GLU A 397 19.70 -6.80 -2.23
C GLU A 397 18.58 -7.73 -2.72
N LEU A 398 18.67 -8.22 -3.95
CA LEU A 398 17.74 -9.24 -4.46
C LEU A 398 17.94 -10.56 -3.71
N ASP A 399 19.20 -10.92 -3.44
CA ASP A 399 19.54 -12.09 -2.62
C ASP A 399 19.02 -11.92 -1.18
N GLU A 400 19.08 -10.70 -0.63
CA GLU A 400 18.53 -10.38 0.70
C GLU A 400 17.02 -10.63 0.76
N LEU A 401 16.25 -10.11 -0.22
CA LEU A 401 14.80 -10.33 -0.30
C LEU A 401 14.46 -11.81 -0.47
N THR A 402 15.20 -12.50 -1.34
CA THR A 402 15.03 -13.93 -1.56
C THR A 402 15.29 -14.71 -0.27
N LEU A 403 16.36 -14.36 0.44
CA LEU A 403 16.69 -15.01 1.71
C LEU A 403 15.70 -14.68 2.82
N LEU A 404 15.20 -13.43 2.91
CA LEU A 404 14.13 -13.05 3.84
C LEU A 404 12.86 -13.88 3.64
N ALA A 405 12.47 -14.09 2.38
CA ALA A 405 11.34 -14.96 2.05
C ALA A 405 11.61 -16.42 2.42
N GLN A 406 12.83 -16.92 2.17
CA GLN A 406 13.23 -18.30 2.49
C GLN A 406 13.50 -18.52 3.98
N ALA A 407 13.90 -17.49 4.72
CA ALA A 407 14.22 -17.56 6.13
C ALA A 407 13.01 -17.98 6.98
N ARG A 408 11.83 -17.55 6.57
CA ARG A 408 10.55 -17.97 7.18
C ARG A 408 10.28 -19.46 6.95
N LYS A 409 10.85 -20.07 5.90
CA LYS A 409 10.69 -21.49 5.53
C LYS A 409 11.52 -22.48 6.32
N ARG A 410 11.95 -22.20 7.54
CA ARG A 410 12.84 -23.08 8.32
C ARG A 410 14.21 -23.37 7.70
N ARG A 411 14.53 -22.87 6.51
CA ARG A 411 15.83 -23.10 5.86
C ARG A 411 16.97 -22.38 6.56
N LEU A 412 16.67 -21.28 7.29
CA LEU A 412 17.62 -20.65 8.19
C LEU A 412 17.69 -21.29 9.59
N ALA A 413 16.83 -22.26 9.91
CA ALA A 413 16.92 -22.98 11.18
C ALA A 413 18.23 -23.76 11.37
N SER A 414 18.99 -23.95 10.29
CA SER A 414 20.36 -24.49 10.31
C SER A 414 21.44 -23.42 10.54
N VAL A 415 21.08 -22.12 10.54
CA VAL A 415 22.01 -21.02 10.86
C VAL A 415 21.86 -20.69 12.34
N GLU A 416 22.98 -20.75 13.07
CA GLU A 416 23.06 -20.68 14.54
C GLU A 416 22.42 -19.42 15.14
N ASP A 417 22.21 -18.34 14.33
CA ASP A 417 21.58 -17.08 14.73
C ASP A 417 20.58 -16.60 13.68
N ALA A 418 19.54 -17.37 13.41
CA ALA A 418 18.53 -17.03 12.39
C ALA A 418 17.87 -15.65 12.62
N SER A 419 17.60 -15.27 13.89
CA SER A 419 17.04 -13.97 14.23
C SER A 419 17.99 -12.82 13.90
N THR A 420 19.29 -12.99 14.19
CA THR A 420 20.32 -12.01 13.85
C THR A 420 20.50 -11.87 12.34
N ALA A 421 20.46 -12.99 11.61
CA ALA A 421 20.49 -12.98 10.14
C ALA A 421 19.31 -12.20 9.56
N LEU A 422 18.10 -12.48 10.02
CA LEU A 422 16.89 -11.78 9.58
C LEU A 422 16.97 -10.28 9.83
N ARG A 423 17.40 -9.88 11.02
CA ARG A 423 17.60 -8.46 11.36
C ARG A 423 18.64 -7.80 10.46
N ILE A 424 19.82 -8.42 10.26
CA ILE A 424 20.87 -7.92 9.36
C ILE A 424 20.36 -7.78 7.92
N LEU A 425 19.47 -8.65 7.47
CA LEU A 425 18.85 -8.56 6.15
C LEU A 425 17.71 -7.53 6.06
N GLY A 426 17.38 -6.84 7.16
CA GLY A 426 16.40 -5.76 7.20
C GLY A 426 14.96 -6.23 7.42
N ALA A 427 14.74 -7.34 8.11
CA ALA A 427 13.40 -7.79 8.49
C ALA A 427 12.71 -6.83 9.47
N GLU A 428 13.50 -6.21 10.37
CA GLU A 428 13.02 -5.33 11.44
C GLU A 428 13.14 -3.84 11.08
N GLY A 429 14.00 -3.49 10.11
CA GLY A 429 14.24 -2.14 9.63
C GLY A 429 15.37 -2.11 8.61
N LEU A 430 15.50 -1.01 7.84
CA LEU A 430 16.47 -0.88 6.76
C LEU A 430 17.68 -0.02 7.12
N SER A 431 17.59 0.81 8.17
CA SER A 431 18.73 1.60 8.62
C SER A 431 19.87 0.71 9.10
N VAL A 432 21.10 1.18 8.98
CA VAL A 432 22.28 0.43 9.45
C VAL A 432 22.17 0.16 10.94
N ASN A 433 21.65 1.11 11.72
CA ASN A 433 21.44 0.96 13.16
C ASN A 433 20.46 -0.17 13.49
N GLU A 434 19.29 -0.20 12.85
CA GLU A 434 18.29 -1.26 13.04
C GLU A 434 18.84 -2.63 12.64
N ARG A 435 19.54 -2.70 11.49
CA ARG A 435 20.15 -3.94 10.99
C ARG A 435 21.24 -4.48 11.90
N LEU A 436 21.91 -3.62 12.66
CA LEU A 436 22.91 -4.00 13.67
C LEU A 436 22.33 -4.16 15.08
N GLY A 437 21.03 -3.86 15.28
CA GLY A 437 20.36 -3.91 16.57
C GLY A 437 20.83 -2.83 17.53
N LEU A 438 21.12 -1.65 16.99
CA LEU A 438 21.56 -0.47 17.74
C LEU A 438 20.42 0.56 17.84
N PRO A 439 20.44 1.44 18.86
CA PRO A 439 19.53 2.58 18.93
C PRO A 439 19.64 3.50 17.71
N ALA A 440 18.59 4.29 17.42
CA ALA A 440 18.58 5.24 16.31
C ALA A 440 19.74 6.26 16.42
N GLU A 441 20.00 6.75 17.64
CA GLU A 441 21.12 7.65 17.90
C GLU A 441 22.29 6.85 18.51
N VAL A 442 23.32 6.62 17.72
CA VAL A 442 24.56 5.93 18.11
C VAL A 442 25.75 6.70 17.55
N ASP A 443 26.85 6.78 18.31
CA ASP A 443 28.06 7.42 17.80
C ASP A 443 28.71 6.58 16.68
N PRO A 444 29.34 7.22 15.68
CA PRO A 444 29.89 6.53 14.53
C PRO A 444 30.95 5.48 14.87
N HIS A 445 31.68 5.65 15.98
CA HIS A 445 32.70 4.70 16.40
C HIS A 445 32.09 3.40 16.93
N THR A 446 31.04 3.49 17.73
CA THR A 446 30.28 2.33 18.22
C THR A 446 29.63 1.58 17.07
N LEU A 447 29.08 2.31 16.08
CA LEU A 447 28.51 1.72 14.86
C LEU A 447 29.56 0.92 14.08
N ASP A 448 30.74 1.52 13.80
CA ASP A 448 31.81 0.84 13.07
C ASP A 448 32.36 -0.38 13.82
N GLN A 449 32.52 -0.27 15.15
CA GLN A 449 32.93 -1.40 15.98
C GLN A 449 31.95 -2.56 15.91
N ARG A 450 30.64 -2.28 16.04
CA ARG A 450 29.60 -3.31 15.98
C ARG A 450 29.54 -3.98 14.61
N LEU A 451 29.64 -3.20 13.54
CA LEU A 451 29.67 -3.71 12.19
C LEU A 451 30.91 -4.59 11.94
N ALA A 452 32.09 -4.15 12.40
CA ALA A 452 33.31 -4.93 12.27
C ALA A 452 33.26 -6.24 13.07
N GLU A 453 32.59 -6.25 14.24
CA GLU A 453 32.36 -7.44 15.05
C GLU A 453 31.44 -8.44 14.31
N GLU A 454 30.30 -7.99 13.78
CA GLU A 454 29.37 -8.84 13.02
C GLU A 454 30.05 -9.43 11.77
N ILE A 455 30.81 -8.63 11.01
CA ILE A 455 31.58 -9.14 9.87
C ILE A 455 32.55 -10.26 10.28
N ARG A 456 33.28 -10.08 11.40
CA ARG A 456 34.19 -11.14 11.90
C ARG A 456 33.41 -12.41 12.25
N ASN A 457 32.31 -12.26 12.98
CA ASN A 457 31.47 -13.39 13.41
C ASN A 457 30.92 -14.16 12.21
N TRP A 458 30.38 -13.47 11.20
CA TRP A 458 29.80 -14.10 10.02
C TRP A 458 30.87 -14.67 9.07
N ARG A 459 32.09 -14.11 9.03
CA ARG A 459 33.22 -14.72 8.33
C ARG A 459 33.64 -16.05 8.96
N VAL A 460 33.69 -16.16 10.27
CA VAL A 460 33.97 -17.43 10.94
C VAL A 460 32.92 -18.48 10.55
N ARG A 461 31.63 -18.11 10.61
CA ARG A 461 30.53 -19.01 10.24
C ARG A 461 30.57 -19.44 8.77
N SER A 462 30.97 -18.54 7.86
CA SER A 462 31.05 -18.87 6.43
C SER A 462 32.10 -19.91 6.07
N HIS A 463 33.06 -20.17 6.98
CA HIS A 463 34.10 -21.17 6.83
C HIS A 463 33.78 -22.49 7.59
N ASP A 464 32.65 -22.56 8.29
CA ASP A 464 32.28 -23.76 9.02
C ASP A 464 31.80 -24.84 8.04
N ARG A 465 32.56 -25.95 8.00
CA ARG A 465 32.28 -27.11 7.14
C ARG A 465 31.10 -27.97 7.62
N ALA A 466 30.54 -27.69 8.80
CA ALA A 466 29.39 -28.41 9.33
C ALA A 466 28.07 -27.91 8.72
N HIS A 467 28.07 -26.75 8.05
CA HIS A 467 26.89 -26.20 7.39
C HIS A 467 26.54 -26.99 6.12
N ASP A 468 25.25 -27.25 5.93
CA ASP A 468 24.77 -27.72 4.63
C ASP A 468 24.91 -26.61 3.57
N ARG A 469 24.69 -26.97 2.30
CA ARG A 469 24.84 -26.02 1.18
C ARG A 469 23.94 -24.77 1.35
N THR A 470 22.71 -24.96 1.83
CA THR A 470 21.71 -23.89 2.01
C THR A 470 22.13 -22.92 3.12
N ALA A 471 22.62 -23.44 4.25
CA ALA A 471 23.13 -22.61 5.35
C ALA A 471 24.40 -21.85 4.94
N SER A 472 25.27 -22.46 4.12
CA SER A 472 26.46 -21.80 3.60
C SER A 472 26.09 -20.65 2.64
N GLU A 473 25.16 -20.86 1.72
CA GLU A 473 24.66 -19.82 0.81
C GLU A 473 24.02 -18.67 1.59
N ALA A 474 23.17 -18.96 2.58
CA ALA A 474 22.53 -17.95 3.45
C ALA A 474 23.58 -17.13 4.22
N THR A 475 24.58 -17.77 4.81
CA THR A 475 25.66 -17.13 5.54
C THR A 475 26.45 -16.16 4.64
N GLN A 476 26.68 -16.54 3.39
CA GLN A 476 27.36 -15.68 2.41
C GLN A 476 26.53 -14.46 2.03
N VAL A 477 25.20 -14.59 1.88
CA VAL A 477 24.33 -13.43 1.62
C VAL A 477 24.40 -12.43 2.78
N VAL A 478 24.31 -12.92 4.04
CA VAL A 478 24.43 -12.06 5.22
C VAL A 478 25.79 -11.36 5.29
N LEU A 479 26.87 -12.09 5.02
CA LEU A 479 28.22 -11.52 5.02
C LEU A 479 28.38 -10.42 3.97
N ARG A 480 27.94 -10.67 2.73
CA ARG A 480 27.96 -9.67 1.64
C ARG A 480 27.14 -8.43 2.02
N SER A 481 26.01 -8.61 2.68
CA SER A 481 25.18 -7.52 3.18
C SER A 481 25.93 -6.63 4.17
N LEU A 482 26.58 -7.21 5.17
CA LEU A 482 27.41 -6.49 6.16
C LEU A 482 28.60 -5.78 5.53
N GLU A 483 29.32 -6.43 4.61
CA GLU A 483 30.45 -5.84 3.90
C GLU A 483 30.04 -4.63 3.06
N ARG A 484 28.85 -4.68 2.46
CA ARG A 484 28.30 -3.56 1.72
C ARG A 484 27.89 -2.40 2.63
N MET A 485 27.29 -2.68 3.80
CA MET A 485 27.02 -1.63 4.80
C MET A 485 28.33 -0.89 5.17
N ARG A 486 29.42 -1.62 5.36
CA ARG A 486 30.72 -1.02 5.65
C ARG A 486 31.23 -0.12 4.54
N VAL A 487 31.13 -0.57 3.28
CA VAL A 487 31.54 0.23 2.11
C VAL A 487 30.72 1.52 2.04
N ARG A 488 29.42 1.45 2.23
CA ARG A 488 28.54 2.64 2.26
C ARG A 488 28.91 3.63 3.35
N LEU A 489 29.08 3.15 4.58
CA LEU A 489 29.50 4.01 5.70
C LEU A 489 30.85 4.70 5.43
N GLN A 490 31.82 3.99 4.82
CA GLN A 490 33.12 4.56 4.47
C GLN A 490 33.04 5.57 3.31
N ALA A 491 32.10 5.39 2.39
CA ALA A 491 31.84 6.33 1.30
C ALA A 491 31.06 7.58 1.75
N GLY A 492 30.51 7.59 2.99
CA GLY A 492 29.64 8.65 3.47
C GLY A 492 28.29 8.65 2.79
N ASP A 493 27.86 7.51 2.23
CA ASP A 493 26.57 7.37 1.60
C ASP A 493 25.48 7.41 2.70
N PRO A 494 24.41 8.18 2.52
CA PRO A 494 23.32 8.25 3.50
C PRO A 494 22.67 6.88 3.68
N ASP A 495 22.14 6.67 4.88
CA ASP A 495 21.36 5.49 5.20
C ASP A 495 20.14 5.40 4.27
N PRO A 496 19.80 4.22 3.75
CA PRO A 496 18.56 4.01 2.98
C PRO A 496 17.29 4.49 3.69
N ALA A 497 17.30 4.52 5.03
CA ALA A 497 16.22 5.05 5.84
C ALA A 497 16.15 6.59 5.87
N ASP A 498 17.29 7.27 5.60
CA ASP A 498 17.37 8.74 5.55
C ASP A 498 17.02 9.31 4.15
N SER A 499 16.79 8.46 3.16
CA SER A 499 16.24 8.93 1.89
C SER A 499 14.84 9.47 2.17
N GLU A 500 14.61 10.75 1.87
CA GLU A 500 13.34 11.48 2.00
C GLU A 500 12.21 10.90 1.11
N LEU A 501 11.99 9.62 1.18
CA LEU A 501 10.74 8.99 0.82
C LEU A 501 9.85 9.19 2.05
N GLY A 502 9.08 10.27 2.02
CA GLY A 502 8.24 10.68 3.13
C GLY A 502 7.53 9.47 3.71
N ALA A 503 7.72 9.28 5.01
CA ALA A 503 6.94 8.37 5.80
C ALA A 503 5.49 8.47 5.33
N LEU A 504 4.81 7.35 5.18
CA LEU A 504 3.35 7.34 5.07
C LEU A 504 2.87 8.03 6.34
N ASP A 505 2.61 9.34 6.24
CA ASP A 505 2.36 10.18 7.41
C ASP A 505 1.05 9.71 8.05
N LEU A 506 1.19 8.86 9.05
CA LEU A 506 0.09 8.28 9.80
C LEU A 506 -0.52 9.32 10.76
N ASP A 507 0.21 10.41 11.03
CA ASP A 507 -0.14 11.42 12.03
C ASP A 507 -0.53 12.78 11.44
N ASP A 508 -0.25 13.07 10.15
CA ASP A 508 -0.61 14.38 9.58
C ASP A 508 -2.11 14.47 9.30
N ARG A 509 -2.84 14.81 10.35
CA ARG A 509 -4.27 15.15 10.35
C ARG A 509 -4.50 16.64 10.13
N ALA A 510 -3.64 17.32 9.43
CA ALA A 510 -4.05 18.54 8.79
C ALA A 510 -5.11 18.15 7.75
N THR A 511 -6.38 18.18 8.16
CA THR A 511 -7.48 18.23 7.20
C THR A 511 -7.11 19.31 6.19
N PRO A 512 -6.86 18.98 4.91
CA PRO A 512 -6.79 20.02 3.93
C PRO A 512 -8.14 20.73 3.99
N ASP A 513 -8.14 22.02 4.23
CA ASP A 513 -9.28 22.87 3.97
C ASP A 513 -9.64 22.65 2.49
N VAL A 514 -10.51 21.69 2.24
CA VAL A 514 -11.12 21.47 0.94
C VAL A 514 -12.03 22.68 0.74
N VAL A 515 -11.46 23.71 0.13
CA VAL A 515 -12.23 24.83 -0.42
C VAL A 515 -13.10 24.24 -1.52
N LEU A 516 -14.27 23.76 -1.11
CA LEU A 516 -15.34 23.40 -2.05
C LEU A 516 -15.60 24.60 -2.95
N PRO A 517 -15.68 24.46 -4.26
CA PRO A 517 -16.06 25.54 -5.14
C PRO A 517 -17.43 26.07 -4.71
N ARG A 518 -17.48 27.35 -4.33
CA ARG A 518 -18.71 28.05 -3.93
C ARG A 518 -19.75 27.83 -5.02
N ARG A 519 -20.95 27.43 -4.62
CA ARG A 519 -22.10 27.27 -5.52
C ARG A 519 -22.32 28.57 -6.30
N PRO A 520 -22.63 28.52 -7.60
CA PRO A 520 -23.06 29.70 -8.33
C PRO A 520 -24.45 30.11 -7.82
N GLY A 521 -24.50 31.10 -6.91
CA GLY A 521 -25.73 31.57 -6.30
C GLY A 521 -25.54 32.58 -5.16
N ASP A 522 -24.38 32.59 -4.49
CA ASP A 522 -24.15 33.45 -3.32
C ASP A 522 -23.52 34.85 -3.69
N ARG A 523 -23.95 35.45 -4.80
CA ARG A 523 -23.70 36.86 -5.09
C ARG A 523 -24.99 37.63 -5.03
N ALA A 524 -25.48 37.90 -3.82
CA ALA A 524 -26.40 38.98 -3.56
C ALA A 524 -26.39 39.26 -2.04
N GLY A 525 -25.64 40.28 -1.60
CA GLY A 525 -25.78 40.76 -0.25
C GLY A 525 -24.55 41.37 0.42
N GLU A 526 -23.60 41.98 -0.35
CA GLU A 526 -22.64 42.89 0.25
C GLU A 526 -22.41 44.06 -0.69
N GLY A 527 -23.18 45.12 -0.45
CA GLY A 527 -23.01 46.37 -1.16
C GLY A 527 -24.06 47.38 -0.77
N ALA A 528 -23.97 47.94 0.44
CA ALA A 528 -24.49 49.25 0.78
C ALA A 528 -24.43 49.48 2.31
N ARG A 529 -23.33 50.02 2.78
CA ARG A 529 -23.25 50.82 4.01
C ARG A 529 -21.85 51.44 4.08
N GLU A 530 -21.74 52.61 3.42
CA GLU A 530 -20.83 53.67 3.78
C GLU A 530 -21.28 54.91 2.98
N GLN A 531 -21.80 55.89 3.70
CA GLN A 531 -21.72 57.33 3.55
C GLN A 531 -23.03 58.00 3.98
N GLY A 532 -22.90 58.91 4.92
CA GLY A 532 -23.90 59.93 5.20
C GLY A 532 -24.08 60.22 6.68
N GLU A 533 -23.08 60.87 7.28
CA GLU A 533 -23.27 61.73 8.47
C GLU A 533 -24.09 62.98 8.11
N GLU A 534 -24.71 63.51 9.21
CA GLU A 534 -25.22 64.87 9.40
C GLU A 534 -26.69 65.16 9.09
N GLY A 535 -27.33 65.66 10.12
CA GLY A 535 -28.48 66.52 10.01
C GLY A 535 -29.62 66.32 11.03
N GLU A 536 -29.41 66.90 12.21
CA GLU A 536 -30.35 67.50 13.16
C GLU A 536 -31.86 67.54 12.89
N SER A 537 -32.53 67.33 14.05
CA SER A 537 -33.68 68.12 14.54
C SER A 537 -35.10 67.63 14.24
N ASP A 538 -35.70 67.20 15.30
CA ASP A 538 -36.87 67.85 15.94
C ASP A 538 -38.30 67.44 15.50
N LEU A 539 -39.07 67.26 16.53
CA LEU A 539 -40.52 67.46 16.65
C LEU A 539 -41.50 66.30 16.35
N SER A 540 -41.93 65.78 17.50
CA SER A 540 -43.36 65.78 17.92
C SER A 540 -44.35 64.84 17.23
N ASP A 541 -44.89 64.04 18.10
CA ASP A 541 -46.30 63.83 18.38
C ASP A 541 -47.26 63.14 17.40
N GLN A 542 -47.92 62.24 18.03
CA GLN A 542 -49.37 61.94 17.95
C GLN A 542 -49.87 60.74 17.12
N HIS A 543 -50.42 59.86 17.93
CA HIS A 543 -51.71 59.21 17.82
C HIS A 543 -51.99 58.02 16.90
N LEU A 544 -52.32 56.95 17.64
CA LEU A 544 -53.58 56.16 17.51
C LEU A 544 -53.87 55.44 16.17
N SER A 545 -53.78 54.18 16.16
CA SER A 545 -54.89 53.21 16.27
C SER A 545 -54.32 51.82 16.20
#